data_996174611efd37378f0531ed043e1324
#
_entry.id   996174611efd37378f0531ed043e1324
#
_cell.length_a   1.000
_cell.length_b   1.000
_cell.length_c   1.000
_cell.angle_alpha   90.00
_cell.angle_beta   90.00
_cell.angle_gamma   90.00
#
_symmetry.space_group_name_H-M   'P 1'
#
loop_
_entity.id
_entity.type
_entity.pdbx_description
1 polymer ?
#
loop_
_entity_poly.entity_id
_entity_poly.type
_entity_poly.pdbx_seq_one_letter_code
_entity_poly.pdbx_strand_id
1 'polypeptide(L)'
;MAEITRALIARVGVDLAKNVIQVHAVDAAGRKVVSRAIKRDAFLAWCAQLPPGCLVAMEACSGAHHWARRLRSMGLNARLIAAHFVSPYRKEGKAGKNDMTDAAAVCEAASRPSMRFVPIKTTEQQSVMTLHRVREGLKEERTACINRIRGVLAEFDLVFGKSPKVLRAVLADVIEDGSNELTGLARLVVQRAFEHWRELDEHLRWCDQQIGAHVRANEAARQAARITGIGEIGASALTASVGDFKQFRSGAQFSAWIGLVPRQNSSGGKTRLGRITKRGDDYLRTLLIQGAKSAVMSAAKRDDPTSRWLQALVERVGWQKACVAMANKNARILWAVMTREARFDPHHVSEKPPAKCAKAPAEPCPA
;
A
#
# COMPACT_ATOMS: atom_id res chain seq x y z
N MET A 1 -10.50 31.96 31.34
CA MET A 1 -9.94 30.63 31.66
C MET A 1 -9.72 29.72 30.42
N ALA A 2 -10.60 29.72 29.41
CA ALA A 2 -10.45 28.85 28.22
C ALA A 2 -9.25 29.20 27.31
N GLU A 3 -8.83 30.45 27.21
CA GLU A 3 -7.68 30.88 26.37
C GLU A 3 -6.34 30.53 26.98
N ILE A 4 -6.15 30.73 28.27
CA ILE A 4 -4.92 30.42 28.99
C ILE A 4 -4.65 28.91 28.99
N THR A 5 -5.70 28.10 29.07
CA THR A 5 -5.59 26.63 29.06
C THR A 5 -5.09 26.09 27.72
N ARG A 6 -5.40 26.76 26.61
CA ARG A 6 -4.99 26.33 25.25
C ARG A 6 -3.52 26.65 24.94
N ALA A 7 -3.00 27.73 25.47
CA ALA A 7 -1.57 28.10 25.34
C ALA A 7 -0.64 27.02 25.93
N LEU A 8 -1.13 26.17 26.83
CA LEU A 8 -0.37 25.09 27.46
C LEU A 8 -0.33 23.80 26.61
N ILE A 9 -1.15 23.70 25.55
CA ILE A 9 -1.25 22.45 24.76
C ILE A 9 0.04 22.25 23.94
N ALA A 10 0.77 21.18 24.23
CA ALA A 10 1.97 20.81 23.51
C ALA A 10 1.69 19.74 22.43
N ARG A 11 0.71 18.88 22.66
CA ARG A 11 0.39 17.76 21.75
C ARG A 11 -1.08 17.43 21.77
N VAL A 12 -1.61 17.07 20.58
CA VAL A 12 -2.99 16.64 20.38
C VAL A 12 -3.01 15.31 19.63
N GLY A 13 -3.71 14.32 20.16
CA GLY A 13 -4.13 13.12 19.44
C GLY A 13 -5.55 13.30 18.92
N VAL A 14 -5.78 12.90 17.69
CA VAL A 14 -7.05 13.10 16.98
C VAL A 14 -7.52 11.75 16.42
N ASP A 15 -8.75 11.39 16.73
CA ASP A 15 -9.47 10.33 16.05
C ASP A 15 -10.51 10.92 15.10
N LEU A 16 -10.43 10.54 13.83
CA LEU A 16 -11.22 11.10 12.72
C LEU A 16 -12.44 10.23 12.44
N ALA A 17 -13.64 10.78 12.67
CA ALA A 17 -14.88 10.16 12.27
C ALA A 17 -15.66 11.01 11.25
N LYS A 18 -16.73 10.49 10.72
CA LYS A 18 -17.51 11.11 9.64
C LYS A 18 -18.08 12.47 10.03
N ASN A 19 -18.73 12.56 11.18
CA ASN A 19 -19.47 13.76 11.63
C ASN A 19 -18.79 14.46 12.80
N VAL A 20 -18.08 13.71 13.63
CA VAL A 20 -17.49 14.19 14.87
C VAL A 20 -16.01 13.76 14.91
N ILE A 21 -15.15 14.65 15.36
CA ILE A 21 -13.72 14.42 15.53
C ILE A 21 -13.42 14.44 17.02
N GLN A 22 -12.87 13.35 17.54
CA GLN A 22 -12.44 13.27 18.93
C GLN A 22 -11.03 13.81 19.08
N VAL A 23 -10.82 14.70 20.05
CA VAL A 23 -9.51 15.24 20.38
C VAL A 23 -9.11 14.91 21.81
N HIS A 24 -7.83 14.61 22.00
CA HIS A 24 -7.19 14.46 23.30
C HIS A 24 -5.91 15.28 23.31
N ALA A 25 -5.89 16.34 24.12
CA ALA A 25 -4.79 17.29 24.20
C ALA A 25 -4.10 17.23 25.56
N VAL A 26 -2.77 17.31 25.52
CA VAL A 26 -1.91 17.27 26.70
C VAL A 26 -0.92 18.44 26.70
N ASP A 27 -0.45 18.82 27.91
CA ASP A 27 0.63 19.77 28.11
C ASP A 27 2.01 19.14 27.82
N ALA A 28 3.08 19.91 28.02
CA ALA A 28 4.46 19.46 27.84
C ALA A 28 4.84 18.31 28.79
N ALA A 29 4.21 18.22 29.96
CA ALA A 29 4.41 17.16 30.93
C ALA A 29 3.55 15.90 30.66
N GLY A 30 2.71 15.94 29.60
CA GLY A 30 1.81 14.84 29.26
C GLY A 30 0.51 14.80 30.07
N ARG A 31 0.21 15.82 30.88
CA ARG A 31 -1.04 15.91 31.65
C ARG A 31 -2.18 16.35 30.73
N LYS A 32 -3.34 15.71 30.91
CA LYS A 32 -4.53 15.99 30.13
C LYS A 32 -5.01 17.43 30.35
N VAL A 33 -5.10 18.20 29.27
CA VAL A 33 -5.67 19.55 29.24
C VAL A 33 -7.11 19.53 28.72
N VAL A 34 -7.36 18.83 27.59
CA VAL A 34 -8.66 18.74 26.95
C VAL A 34 -8.88 17.32 26.42
N SER A 35 -10.08 16.78 26.60
CA SER A 35 -10.54 15.59 25.90
C SER A 35 -12.03 15.76 25.59
N ARG A 36 -12.36 15.90 24.29
CA ARG A 36 -13.76 16.15 23.87
C ARG A 36 -14.00 15.83 22.41
N ALA A 37 -15.26 15.63 22.08
CA ALA A 37 -15.77 15.55 20.72
C ALA A 37 -15.99 16.96 20.15
N ILE A 38 -15.62 17.16 18.89
CA ILE A 38 -15.79 18.42 18.12
C ILE A 38 -16.52 18.09 16.83
N LYS A 39 -17.54 18.87 16.46
CA LYS A 39 -18.17 18.74 15.15
C LYS A 39 -17.14 18.96 14.05
N ARG A 40 -17.24 18.18 12.97
CA ARG A 40 -16.25 18.18 11.88
C ARG A 40 -16.02 19.56 11.26
N ASP A 41 -17.06 20.35 11.07
CA ASP A 41 -17.03 21.72 10.56
C ASP A 41 -16.37 22.73 11.50
N ALA A 42 -16.46 22.51 12.82
CA ALA A 42 -15.84 23.35 13.85
C ALA A 42 -14.36 22.97 14.12
N PHE A 43 -13.85 21.86 13.58
CA PHE A 43 -12.53 21.34 13.95
C PHE A 43 -11.37 22.28 13.56
N LEU A 44 -11.40 22.87 12.35
CA LEU A 44 -10.35 23.82 11.94
C LEU A 44 -10.32 25.07 12.80
N ALA A 45 -11.51 25.63 13.13
CA ALA A 45 -11.61 26.78 14.01
C ALA A 45 -11.08 26.50 15.42
N TRP A 46 -11.26 25.28 15.91
CA TRP A 46 -10.65 24.84 17.17
C TRP A 46 -9.13 24.72 17.03
N CYS A 47 -8.63 24.13 15.93
CA CYS A 47 -7.19 23.97 15.69
C CYS A 47 -6.46 25.31 15.52
N ALA A 48 -7.12 26.33 14.96
CA ALA A 48 -6.56 27.68 14.81
C ALA A 48 -6.19 28.36 16.15
N GLN A 49 -6.72 27.85 17.27
CA GLN A 49 -6.45 28.36 18.60
C GLN A 49 -5.30 27.60 19.30
N LEU A 50 -4.69 26.63 18.63
CA LEU A 50 -3.52 25.90 19.16
C LEU A 50 -2.25 26.73 18.99
N PRO A 51 -1.25 26.55 19.87
CA PRO A 51 0.04 27.21 19.71
C PRO A 51 0.70 26.88 18.36
N PRO A 52 1.40 27.83 17.72
CA PRO A 52 2.16 27.56 16.52
C PRO A 52 3.14 26.39 16.71
N GLY A 53 3.23 25.51 15.73
CA GLY A 53 4.07 24.31 15.80
C GLY A 53 3.56 23.19 16.70
N CYS A 54 2.38 23.33 17.35
CA CYS A 54 1.78 22.27 18.17
C CYS A 54 1.70 20.96 17.39
N LEU A 55 2.13 19.86 18.02
CA LEU A 55 2.06 18.53 17.42
C LEU A 55 0.63 18.03 17.40
N VAL A 56 0.06 17.82 16.21
CA VAL A 56 -1.27 17.23 16.00
C VAL A 56 -1.10 15.90 15.28
N ALA A 57 -1.30 14.80 16.00
CA ALA A 57 -1.16 13.46 15.49
C ALA A 57 -2.52 12.83 15.18
N MET A 58 -2.59 12.08 14.07
CA MET A 58 -3.77 11.38 13.61
C MET A 58 -3.41 9.96 13.16
N GLU A 59 -4.31 9.03 13.32
CA GLU A 59 -4.18 7.73 12.65
C GLU A 59 -4.28 7.90 11.13
N ALA A 60 -3.46 7.16 10.36
CA ALA A 60 -3.47 7.19 8.90
C ALA A 60 -4.69 6.43 8.34
N CYS A 61 -5.86 7.01 8.49
CA CYS A 61 -7.15 6.52 8.03
C CYS A 61 -7.72 7.36 6.88
N SER A 62 -8.99 7.12 6.53
CA SER A 62 -9.69 7.89 5.49
C SER A 62 -9.77 9.38 5.87
N GLY A 63 -9.36 10.25 4.94
CA GLY A 63 -9.36 11.70 5.14
C GLY A 63 -8.15 12.26 5.91
N ALA A 64 -7.33 11.43 6.57
CA ALA A 64 -6.23 11.88 7.42
C ALA A 64 -5.20 12.72 6.66
N HIS A 65 -4.88 12.36 5.42
CA HIS A 65 -3.95 13.14 4.58
C HIS A 65 -4.50 14.54 4.26
N HIS A 66 -5.80 14.68 4.00
CA HIS A 66 -6.45 15.98 3.81
C HIS A 66 -6.29 16.86 5.05
N TRP A 67 -6.69 16.33 6.21
CA TRP A 67 -6.59 17.07 7.48
C TRP A 67 -5.14 17.45 7.79
N ALA A 68 -4.21 16.53 7.59
CA ALA A 68 -2.80 16.80 7.85
C ALA A 68 -2.24 17.93 6.96
N ARG A 69 -2.62 18.01 5.68
CA ARG A 69 -2.25 19.15 4.82
C ARG A 69 -2.86 20.45 5.29
N ARG A 70 -4.17 20.46 5.64
CA ARG A 70 -4.85 21.64 6.16
C ARG A 70 -4.22 22.16 7.46
N LEU A 71 -3.91 21.27 8.39
CA LEU A 71 -3.27 21.65 9.65
C LEU A 71 -1.83 22.18 9.44
N ARG A 72 -1.08 21.59 8.51
CA ARG A 72 0.24 22.13 8.15
C ARG A 72 0.18 23.51 7.52
N SER A 73 -0.81 23.78 6.67
CA SER A 73 -0.99 25.13 6.10
C SER A 73 -1.36 26.20 7.16
N MET A 74 -1.80 25.77 8.35
CA MET A 74 -2.06 26.63 9.50
C MET A 74 -0.85 26.75 10.45
N GLY A 75 0.33 26.24 10.07
CA GLY A 75 1.55 26.30 10.90
C GLY A 75 1.63 25.24 12.01
N LEU A 76 0.72 24.26 12.03
CA LEU A 76 0.76 23.17 13.00
C LEU A 76 1.65 22.01 12.54
N ASN A 77 2.28 21.29 13.47
CA ASN A 77 3.09 20.11 13.18
C ASN A 77 2.21 18.86 13.07
N ALA A 78 1.46 18.76 11.96
CA ALA A 78 0.60 17.61 11.72
C ALA A 78 1.41 16.36 11.35
N ARG A 79 1.11 15.22 12.00
CA ARG A 79 1.74 13.91 11.79
C ARG A 79 0.72 12.81 11.66
N LEU A 80 1.02 11.82 10.81
CA LEU A 80 0.20 10.63 10.64
C LEU A 80 0.91 9.40 11.19
N ILE A 81 0.17 8.52 11.87
CA ILE A 81 0.69 7.28 12.47
C ILE A 81 -0.11 6.11 11.90
N ALA A 82 0.58 5.05 11.48
CA ALA A 82 -0.12 3.85 11.01
C ALA A 82 -0.82 3.14 12.18
N ALA A 83 -2.03 2.62 11.97
CA ALA A 83 -2.90 2.03 12.98
C ALA A 83 -2.22 0.98 13.87
N HIS A 84 -1.37 0.13 13.28
CA HIS A 84 -0.66 -0.91 14.03
C HIS A 84 0.39 -0.38 15.02
N PHE A 85 0.85 0.88 14.85
CA PHE A 85 1.72 1.55 15.82
C PHE A 85 0.93 2.25 16.93
N VAL A 86 -0.35 2.55 16.71
CA VAL A 86 -1.24 3.14 17.73
C VAL A 86 -1.82 2.07 18.65
N SER A 87 -2.17 0.91 18.08
CA SER A 87 -2.84 -0.20 18.78
C SER A 87 -2.22 -0.59 20.14
N PRO A 88 -0.89 -0.67 20.34
CA PRO A 88 -0.29 -1.01 21.63
C PRO A 88 -0.53 0.02 22.74
N TYR A 89 -0.94 1.24 22.42
CA TYR A 89 -1.18 2.33 23.38
C TYR A 89 -2.64 2.45 23.82
N ARG A 90 -3.52 1.58 23.31
CA ARG A 90 -4.91 1.49 23.79
C ARG A 90 -4.94 0.80 25.14
N LYS A 91 -5.38 1.52 26.19
CA LYS A 91 -5.30 1.06 27.59
C LYS A 91 -6.22 -0.12 27.94
N GLU A 92 -7.34 -0.29 27.23
CA GLU A 92 -8.43 -1.19 27.61
C GLU A 92 -8.66 -2.35 26.59
N GLY A 93 -7.68 -2.64 25.74
CA GLY A 93 -7.79 -3.71 24.76
C GLY A 93 -9.01 -3.57 23.84
N LYS A 94 -9.63 -4.68 23.42
CA LYS A 94 -10.79 -4.67 22.52
C LYS A 94 -12.11 -4.30 23.22
N ALA A 95 -12.23 -4.51 24.53
CA ALA A 95 -13.47 -4.31 25.28
C ALA A 95 -13.79 -2.83 25.57
N GLY A 96 -12.77 -1.96 25.61
CA GLY A 96 -12.93 -0.53 25.89
C GLY A 96 -12.75 0.38 24.68
N LYS A 97 -13.00 -0.11 23.46
CA LYS A 97 -12.84 0.70 22.24
C LYS A 97 -13.90 1.80 22.18
N ASN A 98 -13.44 3.05 22.36
CA ASN A 98 -14.24 4.25 22.10
C ASN A 98 -13.34 5.35 21.54
N ASP A 99 -13.94 6.33 20.88
CA ASP A 99 -13.23 7.42 20.17
C ASP A 99 -12.30 8.20 21.12
N MET A 100 -12.66 8.35 22.40
CA MET A 100 -11.86 9.06 23.39
C MET A 100 -10.57 8.30 23.74
N THR A 101 -10.64 6.98 23.91
CA THR A 101 -9.47 6.13 24.15
C THR A 101 -8.58 6.03 22.91
N ASP A 102 -9.17 6.04 21.71
CA ASP A 102 -8.43 6.02 20.44
C ASP A 102 -7.65 7.34 20.26
N ALA A 103 -8.26 8.50 20.49
CA ALA A 103 -7.57 9.80 20.45
C ALA A 103 -6.44 9.89 21.50
N ALA A 104 -6.66 9.37 22.71
CA ALA A 104 -5.63 9.32 23.75
C ALA A 104 -4.46 8.41 23.36
N ALA A 105 -4.74 7.24 22.76
CA ALA A 105 -3.72 6.32 22.27
C ALA A 105 -2.87 6.93 21.15
N VAL A 106 -3.48 7.68 20.21
CA VAL A 106 -2.77 8.43 19.18
C VAL A 106 -1.86 9.49 19.81
N CYS A 107 -2.35 10.22 20.81
CA CYS A 107 -1.59 11.24 21.53
C CYS A 107 -0.37 10.64 22.24
N GLU A 108 -0.56 9.51 22.92
CA GLU A 108 0.51 8.77 23.61
C GLU A 108 1.53 8.20 22.60
N ALA A 109 1.07 7.53 21.55
CA ALA A 109 1.94 7.01 20.49
C ALA A 109 2.83 8.10 19.89
N ALA A 110 2.27 9.29 19.65
CA ALA A 110 2.99 10.42 19.06
C ALA A 110 4.10 10.98 19.96
N SER A 111 4.10 10.67 21.26
CA SER A 111 5.14 11.11 22.19
C SER A 111 6.44 10.33 22.09
N ARG A 112 6.42 9.15 21.47
CA ARG A 112 7.56 8.25 21.49
C ARG A 112 8.67 8.69 20.53
N PRO A 113 9.93 8.82 20.98
CA PRO A 113 11.04 9.26 20.14
C PRO A 113 11.29 8.35 18.92
N SER A 114 10.98 7.06 19.05
CA SER A 114 11.14 6.05 17.99
C SER A 114 9.92 5.91 17.07
N MET A 115 8.87 6.74 17.25
CA MET A 115 7.66 6.66 16.43
C MET A 115 7.94 6.94 14.95
N ARG A 116 7.42 6.06 14.11
CA ARG A 116 7.51 6.20 12.65
C ARG A 116 6.24 6.83 12.12
N PHE A 117 6.38 8.04 11.61
CA PHE A 117 5.27 8.76 11.00
C PHE A 117 5.11 8.40 9.54
N VAL A 118 3.86 8.36 9.09
CA VAL A 118 3.51 8.16 7.69
C VAL A 118 3.66 9.49 6.95
N PRO A 119 4.37 9.54 5.81
CA PRO A 119 4.45 10.75 4.99
C PRO A 119 3.07 11.22 4.55
N ILE A 120 2.86 12.52 4.60
CA ILE A 120 1.61 13.12 4.15
C ILE A 120 1.62 13.21 2.63
N LYS A 121 0.65 12.55 2.00
CA LYS A 121 0.50 12.57 0.54
C LYS A 121 0.06 13.93 0.04
N THR A 122 0.58 14.33 -1.12
CA THR A 122 0.06 15.49 -1.87
C THR A 122 -1.34 15.18 -2.43
N THR A 123 -2.02 16.18 -2.95
CA THR A 123 -3.30 16.02 -3.65
C THR A 123 -3.16 15.15 -4.88
N GLU A 124 -2.10 15.36 -5.63
CA GLU A 124 -1.77 14.58 -6.84
C GLU A 124 -1.54 13.11 -6.51
N GLN A 125 -0.75 12.82 -5.47
CA GLN A 125 -0.54 11.44 -5.01
C GLN A 125 -1.85 10.77 -4.58
N GLN A 126 -2.72 11.50 -3.88
CA GLN A 126 -4.04 10.98 -3.53
C GLN A 126 -4.92 10.73 -4.75
N SER A 127 -4.89 11.61 -5.75
CA SER A 127 -5.64 11.46 -6.99
C SER A 127 -5.21 10.20 -7.75
N VAL A 128 -3.91 9.98 -7.88
CA VAL A 128 -3.36 8.74 -8.47
C VAL A 128 -3.80 7.51 -7.69
N MET A 129 -3.73 7.53 -6.36
CA MET A 129 -4.19 6.41 -5.52
C MET A 129 -5.70 6.19 -5.61
N THR A 130 -6.50 7.23 -5.83
CA THR A 130 -7.95 7.10 -6.08
C THR A 130 -8.19 6.36 -7.39
N LEU A 131 -7.45 6.72 -8.46
CA LEU A 131 -7.51 6.01 -9.74
C LEU A 131 -7.21 4.51 -9.60
N HIS A 132 -6.15 4.17 -8.85
CA HIS A 132 -5.81 2.76 -8.57
C HIS A 132 -6.90 2.02 -7.79
N ARG A 133 -7.55 2.66 -6.81
CA ARG A 133 -8.65 2.05 -6.03
C ARG A 133 -9.88 1.81 -6.89
N VAL A 134 -10.26 2.79 -7.71
CA VAL A 134 -11.38 2.65 -8.65
C VAL A 134 -11.10 1.50 -9.63
N ARG A 135 -9.91 1.47 -10.20
CA ARG A 135 -9.49 0.39 -11.11
C ARG A 135 -9.58 -0.99 -10.45
N GLU A 136 -9.13 -1.14 -9.21
CA GLU A 136 -9.17 -2.43 -8.51
C GLU A 136 -10.61 -2.86 -8.24
N GLY A 137 -11.50 -1.94 -7.81
CA GLY A 137 -12.93 -2.19 -7.66
C GLY A 137 -13.58 -2.65 -8.98
N LEU A 138 -13.34 -1.93 -10.06
CA LEU A 138 -13.85 -2.31 -11.39
C LEU A 138 -13.35 -3.70 -11.85
N LYS A 139 -12.12 -4.05 -11.52
CA LYS A 139 -11.56 -5.38 -11.81
C LYS A 139 -12.24 -6.49 -11.00
N GLU A 140 -12.56 -6.22 -9.74
CA GLU A 140 -13.33 -7.15 -8.88
C GLU A 140 -14.76 -7.32 -9.40
N GLU A 141 -15.44 -6.23 -9.72
CA GLU A 141 -16.79 -6.21 -10.30
C GLU A 141 -16.83 -6.97 -11.63
N ARG A 142 -15.85 -6.73 -12.50
CA ARG A 142 -15.70 -7.47 -13.77
C ARG A 142 -15.59 -8.98 -13.54
N THR A 143 -14.76 -9.38 -12.59
CA THR A 143 -14.58 -10.80 -12.26
C THR A 143 -15.87 -11.41 -11.71
N ALA A 144 -16.57 -10.70 -10.84
CA ALA A 144 -17.85 -11.11 -10.28
C ALA A 144 -18.93 -11.20 -11.37
N CYS A 145 -18.99 -10.24 -12.29
CA CYS A 145 -19.91 -10.24 -13.43
C CYS A 145 -19.69 -11.48 -14.33
N ILE A 146 -18.44 -11.75 -14.72
CA ILE A 146 -18.09 -12.92 -15.55
C ILE A 146 -18.48 -14.23 -14.87
N ASN A 147 -18.21 -14.35 -13.56
CA ASN A 147 -18.56 -15.56 -12.81
C ASN A 147 -20.08 -15.71 -12.65
N ARG A 148 -20.81 -14.61 -12.52
CA ARG A 148 -22.29 -14.62 -12.50
C ARG A 148 -22.86 -15.09 -13.84
N ILE A 149 -22.34 -14.59 -14.97
CA ILE A 149 -22.73 -15.07 -16.31
C ILE A 149 -22.51 -16.58 -16.42
N ARG A 150 -21.33 -17.07 -16.00
CA ARG A 150 -21.05 -18.53 -16.00
C ARG A 150 -22.02 -19.33 -15.15
N GLY A 151 -22.32 -18.81 -13.94
CA GLY A 151 -23.29 -19.49 -13.06
C GLY A 151 -24.65 -19.57 -13.66
N VAL A 152 -25.17 -18.49 -14.28
CA VAL A 152 -26.47 -18.50 -14.95
C VAL A 152 -26.47 -19.45 -16.12
N LEU A 153 -25.45 -19.46 -16.97
CA LEU A 153 -25.36 -20.37 -18.12
C LEU A 153 -25.27 -21.86 -17.72
N ALA A 154 -24.58 -22.13 -16.60
CA ALA A 154 -24.44 -23.50 -16.08
C ALA A 154 -25.79 -24.11 -15.64
N GLU A 155 -26.77 -23.30 -15.20
CA GLU A 155 -28.14 -23.77 -14.89
C GLU A 155 -28.89 -24.31 -16.12
N PHE A 156 -28.40 -24.02 -17.33
CA PHE A 156 -28.90 -24.48 -18.62
C PHE A 156 -27.94 -25.46 -19.32
N ASP A 157 -27.03 -26.10 -18.55
CA ASP A 157 -25.98 -27.00 -19.04
C ASP A 157 -25.01 -26.38 -20.08
N LEU A 158 -24.94 -25.04 -20.10
CA LEU A 158 -24.03 -24.28 -20.96
C LEU A 158 -22.74 -23.97 -20.21
N VAL A 159 -21.75 -24.88 -20.24
CA VAL A 159 -20.51 -24.83 -19.48
C VAL A 159 -19.35 -24.37 -20.36
N PHE A 160 -18.63 -23.33 -19.90
CA PHE A 160 -17.50 -22.74 -20.63
C PHE A 160 -16.20 -22.76 -19.84
N GLY A 161 -15.08 -22.83 -20.56
CA GLY A 161 -13.74 -22.81 -19.97
C GLY A 161 -13.47 -21.58 -19.10
N LYS A 162 -12.50 -21.69 -18.19
CA LYS A 162 -12.18 -20.64 -17.19
C LYS A 162 -11.68 -19.31 -17.78
N SER A 163 -11.20 -19.30 -19.03
CA SER A 163 -10.69 -18.08 -19.67
C SER A 163 -11.84 -17.11 -20.00
N PRO A 164 -11.80 -15.86 -19.51
CA PRO A 164 -12.75 -14.82 -19.91
C PRO A 164 -12.78 -14.58 -21.43
N LYS A 165 -11.63 -14.73 -22.09
CA LYS A 165 -11.49 -14.53 -23.53
C LYS A 165 -12.32 -15.56 -24.32
N VAL A 166 -12.33 -16.83 -23.89
CA VAL A 166 -13.12 -17.89 -24.51
C VAL A 166 -14.60 -17.61 -24.37
N LEU A 167 -15.09 -17.32 -23.16
CA LEU A 167 -16.49 -17.00 -22.92
C LEU A 167 -16.94 -15.80 -23.75
N ARG A 168 -16.13 -14.73 -23.79
CA ARG A 168 -16.44 -13.51 -24.54
C ARG A 168 -16.61 -13.76 -26.05
N ALA A 169 -15.82 -14.67 -26.60
CA ALA A 169 -15.85 -14.96 -28.04
C ALA A 169 -17.13 -15.67 -28.50
N VAL A 170 -17.75 -16.45 -27.60
CA VAL A 170 -18.92 -17.29 -27.95
C VAL A 170 -20.23 -16.77 -27.36
N LEU A 171 -20.19 -15.80 -26.45
CA LEU A 171 -21.35 -15.43 -25.65
C LEU A 171 -22.49 -14.80 -26.49
N ALA A 172 -22.16 -14.05 -27.53
CA ALA A 172 -23.16 -13.50 -28.44
C ALA A 172 -23.90 -14.64 -29.20
N ASP A 173 -23.15 -15.60 -29.75
CA ASP A 173 -23.71 -16.75 -30.48
C ASP A 173 -24.57 -17.59 -29.54
N VAL A 174 -24.16 -17.82 -28.30
CA VAL A 174 -24.92 -18.54 -27.28
C VAL A 174 -26.25 -17.84 -26.95
N ILE A 175 -26.29 -16.53 -26.91
CA ILE A 175 -27.50 -15.75 -26.65
C ILE A 175 -28.49 -15.85 -27.86
N GLU A 176 -27.96 -15.89 -29.07
CA GLU A 176 -28.77 -15.94 -30.31
C GLU A 176 -29.18 -17.33 -30.68
N ASP A 177 -28.49 -18.40 -30.24
CA ASP A 177 -28.75 -19.77 -30.56
C ASP A 177 -30.12 -20.24 -30.01
N GLY A 178 -31.12 -20.39 -30.88
CA GLY A 178 -32.47 -20.84 -30.56
C GLY A 178 -32.57 -22.32 -30.18
N SER A 179 -31.51 -23.10 -30.39
CA SER A 179 -31.52 -24.56 -30.12
C SER A 179 -31.17 -24.90 -28.66
N ASN A 180 -30.58 -23.95 -27.89
CA ASN A 180 -30.28 -24.17 -26.48
C ASN A 180 -31.50 -23.87 -25.57
N GLU A 181 -31.49 -24.37 -24.33
CA GLU A 181 -32.61 -24.28 -23.38
C GLU A 181 -32.81 -22.87 -22.75
N LEU A 182 -32.03 -21.85 -23.13
CA LEU A 182 -32.23 -20.51 -22.61
C LEU A 182 -33.61 -19.97 -22.99
N THR A 183 -34.44 -19.69 -22.00
CA THR A 183 -35.71 -18.99 -22.21
C THR A 183 -35.51 -17.55 -22.66
N GLY A 184 -36.53 -16.91 -23.24
CA GLY A 184 -36.46 -15.50 -23.62
C GLY A 184 -36.01 -14.58 -22.47
N LEU A 185 -36.49 -14.83 -21.24
CA LEU A 185 -36.06 -14.06 -20.06
C LEU A 185 -34.61 -14.33 -19.71
N ALA A 186 -34.16 -15.58 -19.75
CA ALA A 186 -32.76 -15.91 -19.45
C ALA A 186 -31.80 -15.25 -20.45
N ARG A 187 -32.15 -15.24 -21.76
CA ARG A 187 -31.40 -14.54 -22.81
C ARG A 187 -31.27 -13.06 -22.51
N LEU A 188 -32.37 -12.38 -22.15
CA LEU A 188 -32.35 -10.96 -21.78
C LEU A 188 -31.46 -10.70 -20.57
N VAL A 189 -31.51 -11.53 -19.53
CA VAL A 189 -30.68 -11.39 -18.33
C VAL A 189 -29.19 -11.57 -18.67
N VAL A 190 -28.85 -12.60 -19.46
CA VAL A 190 -27.46 -12.82 -19.89
C VAL A 190 -26.97 -11.69 -20.78
N GLN A 191 -27.80 -11.21 -21.71
CA GLN A 191 -27.47 -10.04 -22.56
C GLN A 191 -27.14 -8.79 -21.72
N ARG A 192 -27.99 -8.46 -20.74
CA ARG A 192 -27.73 -7.32 -19.83
C ARG A 192 -26.44 -7.48 -19.02
N ALA A 193 -26.17 -8.67 -18.54
CA ALA A 193 -24.91 -8.95 -17.84
C ALA A 193 -23.69 -8.85 -18.77
N PHE A 194 -23.83 -9.24 -20.03
CA PHE A 194 -22.78 -9.11 -21.04
C PHE A 194 -22.51 -7.67 -21.43
N GLU A 195 -23.55 -6.86 -21.60
CA GLU A 195 -23.43 -5.40 -21.81
C GLU A 195 -22.69 -4.75 -20.67
N HIS A 196 -23.07 -5.05 -19.43
CA HIS A 196 -22.36 -4.54 -18.25
C HIS A 196 -20.89 -5.00 -18.19
N TRP A 197 -20.57 -6.22 -18.56
CA TRP A 197 -19.18 -6.66 -18.68
C TRP A 197 -18.39 -5.82 -19.70
N ARG A 198 -19.00 -5.47 -20.83
CA ARG A 198 -18.37 -4.61 -21.86
C ARG A 198 -18.07 -3.22 -21.32
N GLU A 199 -19.01 -2.61 -20.59
CA GLU A 199 -18.83 -1.33 -19.92
C GLU A 199 -17.69 -1.38 -18.90
N LEU A 200 -17.62 -2.42 -18.09
CA LEU A 200 -16.52 -2.61 -17.12
C LEU A 200 -15.15 -2.72 -17.81
N ASP A 201 -15.09 -3.40 -18.96
CA ASP A 201 -13.86 -3.47 -19.76
C ASP A 201 -13.46 -2.10 -20.35
N GLU A 202 -14.42 -1.24 -20.67
CA GLU A 202 -14.17 0.15 -21.13
C GLU A 202 -13.66 1.02 -20.02
N HIS A 203 -14.28 0.97 -18.85
CA HIS A 203 -13.83 1.70 -17.67
C HIS A 203 -12.42 1.27 -17.24
N LEU A 204 -12.11 -0.02 -17.27
CA LEU A 204 -10.77 -0.54 -16.98
C LEU A 204 -9.73 -0.04 -17.98
N ARG A 205 -10.05 -0.03 -19.28
CA ARG A 205 -9.17 0.53 -20.32
C ARG A 205 -8.90 2.03 -20.10
N TRP A 206 -9.94 2.79 -19.74
CA TRP A 206 -9.78 4.20 -19.38
C TRP A 206 -8.83 4.38 -18.17
N CYS A 207 -9.01 3.60 -17.11
CA CYS A 207 -8.10 3.64 -15.96
C CYS A 207 -6.65 3.32 -16.35
N ASP A 208 -6.44 2.30 -17.19
CA ASP A 208 -5.10 1.92 -17.68
C ASP A 208 -4.46 3.03 -18.52
N GLN A 209 -5.23 3.71 -19.37
CA GLN A 209 -4.77 4.86 -20.14
C GLN A 209 -4.35 6.03 -19.24
N GLN A 210 -5.14 6.35 -18.20
CA GLN A 210 -4.80 7.40 -17.23
C GLN A 210 -3.53 7.05 -16.42
N ILE A 211 -3.38 5.78 -16.02
CA ILE A 211 -2.16 5.30 -15.35
C ILE A 211 -0.95 5.44 -16.28
N GLY A 212 -1.07 5.03 -17.53
CA GLY A 212 -0.01 5.20 -18.54
C GLY A 212 0.35 6.67 -18.75
N ALA A 213 -0.64 7.57 -18.81
CA ALA A 213 -0.42 9.01 -18.90
C ALA A 213 0.35 9.55 -17.68
N HIS A 214 -0.04 9.13 -16.47
CA HIS A 214 0.69 9.49 -15.25
C HIS A 214 2.15 9.01 -15.29
N VAL A 215 2.39 7.77 -15.72
CA VAL A 215 3.77 7.23 -15.82
C VAL A 215 4.60 8.05 -16.83
N ARG A 216 4.03 8.42 -17.98
CA ARG A 216 4.72 9.26 -18.96
C ARG A 216 5.04 10.66 -18.44
N ALA A 217 4.16 11.25 -17.65
CA ALA A 217 4.31 12.59 -17.09
C ALA A 217 5.23 12.65 -15.85
N ASN A 218 5.37 11.54 -15.11
CA ASN A 218 6.12 11.50 -13.84
C ASN A 218 7.46 10.78 -13.99
N GLU A 219 8.57 11.49 -13.78
CA GLU A 219 9.92 10.93 -13.94
C GLU A 219 10.18 9.74 -13.00
N ALA A 220 9.80 9.83 -11.73
CA ALA A 220 9.97 8.75 -10.77
C ALA A 220 9.23 7.48 -11.21
N ALA A 221 8.00 7.62 -11.71
CA ALA A 221 7.22 6.51 -12.24
C ALA A 221 7.84 5.93 -13.53
N ARG A 222 8.37 6.78 -14.42
CA ARG A 222 9.10 6.30 -15.60
C ARG A 222 10.34 5.48 -15.23
N GLN A 223 11.13 5.96 -14.28
CA GLN A 223 12.31 5.22 -13.82
C GLN A 223 11.92 3.89 -13.14
N ALA A 224 10.85 3.88 -12.33
CA ALA A 224 10.33 2.66 -11.74
C ALA A 224 9.88 1.63 -12.78
N ALA A 225 9.20 2.08 -13.85
CA ALA A 225 8.71 1.21 -14.92
C ALA A 225 9.82 0.56 -15.77
N ARG A 226 11.06 1.07 -15.71
CA ARG A 226 12.22 0.45 -16.36
C ARG A 226 12.73 -0.81 -15.65
N ILE A 227 12.36 -0.99 -14.39
CA ILE A 227 12.81 -2.13 -13.59
C ILE A 227 12.09 -3.39 -14.06
N THR A 228 12.84 -4.40 -14.48
CA THR A 228 12.28 -5.68 -14.94
C THR A 228 11.32 -6.28 -13.91
N GLY A 229 10.06 -6.47 -14.29
CA GLY A 229 9.00 -6.93 -13.40
C GLY A 229 8.28 -5.83 -12.60
N ILE A 230 8.48 -4.55 -12.95
CA ILE A 230 7.64 -3.45 -12.50
C ILE A 230 7.01 -2.81 -13.75
N GLY A 231 5.74 -3.11 -14.01
CA GLY A 231 4.98 -2.48 -15.11
C GLY A 231 4.42 -1.11 -14.71
N GLU A 232 3.76 -0.42 -15.66
CA GLU A 232 3.21 0.93 -15.46
C GLU A 232 2.30 1.03 -14.23
N ILE A 233 1.40 0.05 -14.05
CA ILE A 233 0.49 0.02 -12.88
C ILE A 233 1.30 -0.04 -11.57
N GLY A 234 2.30 -0.92 -11.51
CA GLY A 234 3.17 -1.05 -10.33
C GLY A 234 4.01 0.21 -10.08
N ALA A 235 4.58 0.78 -11.12
CA ALA A 235 5.39 2.00 -11.07
C ALA A 235 4.57 3.19 -10.55
N SER A 236 3.40 3.42 -11.13
CA SER A 236 2.47 4.48 -10.73
C SER A 236 2.02 4.31 -9.27
N ALA A 237 1.57 3.10 -8.88
CA ALA A 237 1.10 2.84 -7.53
C ALA A 237 2.19 3.01 -6.47
N LEU A 238 3.39 2.47 -6.72
CA LEU A 238 4.52 2.52 -5.78
C LEU A 238 5.00 3.96 -5.55
N THR A 239 5.17 4.75 -6.62
CA THR A 239 5.63 6.14 -6.51
C THR A 239 4.59 7.02 -5.83
N ALA A 240 3.30 6.88 -6.17
CA ALA A 240 2.23 7.64 -5.53
C ALA A 240 2.00 7.26 -4.07
N SER A 241 2.15 5.97 -3.71
CA SER A 241 1.95 5.51 -2.33
C SER A 241 3.08 5.90 -1.40
N VAL A 242 4.33 5.78 -1.87
CA VAL A 242 5.53 6.00 -1.06
C VAL A 242 5.85 7.49 -0.94
N GLY A 243 5.78 8.22 -2.06
CA GLY A 243 6.17 9.62 -2.14
C GLY A 243 7.68 9.79 -2.00
N ASP A 244 8.14 9.91 -0.76
CA ASP A 244 9.57 10.05 -0.46
C ASP A 244 10.20 8.71 -0.03
N PHE A 245 11.08 8.17 -0.87
CA PHE A 245 11.81 6.92 -0.59
C PHE A 245 12.96 7.13 0.41
N LYS A 246 13.42 8.37 0.64
CA LYS A 246 14.47 8.69 1.63
C LYS A 246 14.01 8.48 3.08
N GLN A 247 12.69 8.34 3.33
CA GLN A 247 12.16 7.94 4.63
C GLN A 247 12.64 6.54 5.09
N PHE A 248 13.08 5.70 4.18
CA PHE A 248 13.65 4.38 4.48
C PHE A 248 15.18 4.43 4.47
N ARG A 249 15.81 3.91 5.52
CA ARG A 249 17.27 3.87 5.66
C ARG A 249 17.95 2.93 4.64
N SER A 250 17.21 1.97 4.11
CA SER A 250 17.73 0.97 3.15
C SER A 250 16.61 0.31 2.36
N GLY A 251 16.94 -0.27 1.23
CA GLY A 251 16.02 -1.11 0.46
C GLY A 251 15.50 -2.32 1.22
N ALA A 252 16.25 -2.84 2.20
CA ALA A 252 15.78 -3.90 3.08
C ALA A 252 14.65 -3.41 4.00
N GLN A 253 14.75 -2.19 4.54
CA GLN A 253 13.69 -1.58 5.32
C GLN A 253 12.43 -1.31 4.48
N PHE A 254 12.60 -0.82 3.24
CA PHE A 254 11.49 -0.63 2.32
C PHE A 254 10.79 -1.96 1.98
N SER A 255 11.56 -3.02 1.67
CA SER A 255 11.02 -4.35 1.42
C SER A 255 10.29 -4.93 2.66
N ALA A 256 10.78 -4.66 3.86
CA ALA A 256 10.11 -5.03 5.12
C ALA A 256 8.80 -4.26 5.31
N TRP A 257 8.78 -2.97 4.94
CA TRP A 257 7.58 -2.14 5.00
C TRP A 257 6.47 -2.66 4.09
N ILE A 258 6.81 -3.18 2.89
CA ILE A 258 5.85 -3.83 1.98
C ILE A 258 5.44 -5.22 2.50
N GLY A 259 6.21 -5.82 3.40
CA GLY A 259 5.94 -7.15 3.95
C GLY A 259 6.46 -8.31 3.11
N LEU A 260 7.49 -8.07 2.31
CA LEU A 260 8.17 -9.08 1.46
C LEU A 260 9.34 -9.80 2.15
N VAL A 261 9.65 -9.46 3.40
CA VAL A 261 10.68 -10.13 4.18
C VAL A 261 10.11 -11.31 4.97
N PRO A 262 10.90 -12.37 5.23
CA PRO A 262 10.46 -13.49 6.06
C PRO A 262 10.12 -13.04 7.50
N ARG A 263 9.15 -13.70 8.13
CA ARG A 263 8.99 -13.66 9.59
C ARG A 263 10.18 -14.34 10.21
N GLN A 264 10.67 -13.77 11.30
CA GLN A 264 11.78 -14.35 12.06
C GLN A 264 11.29 -14.70 13.46
N ASN A 265 11.44 -15.96 13.82
CA ASN A 265 11.15 -16.52 15.15
C ASN A 265 12.44 -17.16 15.68
N SER A 266 13.43 -16.32 15.97
CA SER A 266 14.76 -16.74 16.39
C SER A 266 14.93 -16.57 17.90
N SER A 267 15.46 -17.58 18.56
CA SER A 267 15.79 -17.58 19.99
C SER A 267 17.07 -18.37 20.21
N GLY A 268 17.85 -18.03 21.25
CA GLY A 268 19.05 -18.76 21.63
C GLY A 268 20.09 -18.92 20.50
N GLY A 269 20.28 -17.89 19.67
CA GLY A 269 21.23 -17.90 18.54
C GLY A 269 20.77 -18.72 17.32
N LYS A 270 19.64 -19.43 17.38
CA LYS A 270 19.12 -20.24 16.27
C LYS A 270 18.19 -19.40 15.40
N THR A 271 18.55 -19.16 14.14
CA THR A 271 17.73 -18.43 13.18
C THR A 271 16.64 -19.31 12.59
N ARG A 272 15.38 -18.96 12.82
CA ARG A 272 14.21 -19.62 12.20
C ARG A 272 13.43 -18.60 11.36
N LEU A 273 13.48 -18.79 10.03
CA LEU A 273 12.75 -17.96 9.08
C LEU A 273 11.48 -18.67 8.62
N GLY A 274 10.36 -17.95 8.64
CA GLY A 274 9.06 -18.43 8.17
C GLY A 274 8.67 -17.84 6.82
N ARG A 275 7.36 -17.86 6.52
CA ARG A 275 6.79 -17.18 5.35
C ARG A 275 6.98 -15.67 5.44
N ILE A 276 6.79 -14.95 4.33
CA ILE A 276 6.82 -13.47 4.33
C ILE A 276 5.83 -12.90 5.34
N THR A 277 6.18 -11.74 5.91
CA THR A 277 5.38 -11.12 6.99
C THR A 277 3.98 -10.72 6.56
N LYS A 278 3.79 -10.37 5.28
CA LYS A 278 2.58 -9.77 4.72
C LYS A 278 2.10 -8.52 5.49
N ARG A 279 2.95 -7.90 6.29
CA ARG A 279 2.69 -6.60 6.92
C ARG A 279 2.85 -5.51 5.86
N GLY A 280 2.04 -4.47 5.93
CA GLY A 280 2.06 -3.37 4.96
C GLY A 280 0.96 -3.48 3.91
N ASP A 281 1.07 -2.68 2.86
CA ASP A 281 0.05 -2.53 1.83
C ASP A 281 -0.06 -3.78 0.95
N ASP A 282 -1.23 -4.43 0.96
CA ASP A 282 -1.51 -5.65 0.20
C ASP A 282 -1.53 -5.40 -1.30
N TYR A 283 -2.02 -4.24 -1.72
CA TYR A 283 -2.09 -3.88 -3.13
C TYR A 283 -0.70 -3.74 -3.74
N LEU A 284 0.19 -2.97 -3.11
CA LEU A 284 1.58 -2.79 -3.57
C LEU A 284 2.35 -4.10 -3.59
N ARG A 285 2.17 -4.93 -2.56
CA ARG A 285 2.79 -6.26 -2.50
C ARG A 285 2.27 -7.15 -3.63
N THR A 286 0.98 -7.15 -3.89
CA THR A 286 0.36 -7.91 -4.99
C THR A 286 0.92 -7.48 -6.34
N LEU A 287 1.03 -6.18 -6.62
CA LEU A 287 1.59 -5.65 -7.85
C LEU A 287 3.05 -6.09 -8.05
N LEU A 288 3.88 -6.00 -7.01
CA LEU A 288 5.28 -6.45 -7.08
C LEU A 288 5.40 -7.96 -7.32
N ILE A 289 4.55 -8.77 -6.69
CA ILE A 289 4.55 -10.22 -6.89
C ILE A 289 4.04 -10.58 -8.30
N GLN A 290 3.00 -9.94 -8.80
CA GLN A 290 2.48 -10.19 -10.15
C GLN A 290 3.50 -9.78 -11.22
N GLY A 291 4.14 -8.63 -11.07
CA GLY A 291 5.22 -8.22 -11.96
C GLY A 291 6.43 -9.17 -11.90
N ALA A 292 6.77 -9.66 -10.71
CA ALA A 292 7.82 -10.67 -10.55
C ALA A 292 7.45 -12.00 -11.21
N LYS A 293 6.19 -12.45 -11.15
CA LYS A 293 5.71 -13.64 -11.88
C LYS A 293 5.90 -13.49 -13.38
N SER A 294 5.55 -12.33 -13.95
CA SER A 294 5.77 -12.05 -15.36
C SER A 294 7.25 -12.09 -15.72
N ALA A 295 8.13 -11.53 -14.89
CA ALA A 295 9.58 -11.60 -15.09
C ALA A 295 10.11 -13.05 -15.06
N VAL A 296 9.67 -13.86 -14.09
CA VAL A 296 10.06 -15.27 -14.00
C VAL A 296 9.58 -16.07 -15.21
N MET A 297 8.34 -15.87 -15.67
CA MET A 297 7.80 -16.56 -16.85
C MET A 297 8.54 -16.21 -18.14
N SER A 298 9.03 -14.98 -18.25
CA SER A 298 9.78 -14.53 -19.43
C SER A 298 11.29 -14.79 -19.35
N ALA A 299 11.81 -15.22 -18.21
CA ALA A 299 13.24 -15.37 -17.97
C ALA A 299 13.93 -16.36 -18.93
N ALA A 300 13.27 -17.45 -19.29
CA ALA A 300 13.80 -18.43 -20.23
C ALA A 300 13.99 -17.89 -21.67
N LYS A 301 13.32 -16.77 -22.00
CA LYS A 301 13.39 -16.12 -23.32
C LYS A 301 14.40 -14.97 -23.37
N ARG A 302 15.15 -14.74 -22.31
CA ARG A 302 16.06 -13.59 -22.14
C ARG A 302 17.41 -14.07 -21.61
N ASP A 303 18.47 -13.38 -22.04
CA ASP A 303 19.84 -13.69 -21.63
C ASP A 303 20.51 -12.52 -20.86
N ASP A 304 19.75 -11.82 -20.05
CA ASP A 304 20.30 -10.83 -19.12
C ASP A 304 20.67 -11.45 -17.76
N PRO A 305 21.55 -10.81 -16.96
CA PRO A 305 21.99 -11.35 -15.67
C PRO A 305 20.85 -11.65 -14.69
N THR A 306 19.78 -10.86 -14.73
CA THR A 306 18.60 -11.07 -13.87
C THR A 306 17.84 -12.31 -14.30
N SER A 307 17.68 -12.53 -15.60
CA SER A 307 16.98 -13.69 -16.15
C SER A 307 17.73 -14.98 -15.87
N ARG A 308 19.07 -15.01 -16.05
CA ARG A 308 19.93 -16.16 -15.66
C ARG A 308 19.83 -16.47 -14.16
N TRP A 309 19.88 -15.43 -13.31
CA TRP A 309 19.69 -15.59 -11.87
C TRP A 309 18.32 -16.16 -11.52
N LEU A 310 17.25 -15.72 -12.21
CA LEU A 310 15.89 -16.21 -11.98
C LEU A 310 15.74 -17.68 -12.35
N GLN A 311 16.32 -18.12 -13.47
CA GLN A 311 16.28 -19.51 -13.90
C GLN A 311 16.95 -20.41 -12.86
N ALA A 312 18.19 -20.10 -12.45
CA ALA A 312 18.90 -20.83 -11.40
C ALA A 312 18.15 -20.79 -10.04
N LEU A 313 17.45 -19.69 -9.74
CA LEU A 313 16.66 -19.58 -8.52
C LEU A 313 15.41 -20.47 -8.57
N VAL A 314 14.71 -20.55 -9.71
CA VAL A 314 13.55 -21.43 -9.90
C VAL A 314 13.95 -22.90 -9.71
N GLU A 315 15.06 -23.35 -10.28
CA GLU A 315 15.57 -24.70 -10.10
C GLU A 315 15.86 -25.00 -8.62
N ARG A 316 16.47 -24.08 -7.90
CA ARG A 316 16.90 -24.28 -6.51
C ARG A 316 15.76 -24.25 -5.50
N VAL A 317 14.78 -23.33 -5.62
CA VAL A 317 13.78 -23.08 -4.58
C VAL A 317 12.33 -23.20 -5.06
N GLY A 318 12.13 -23.46 -6.32
CA GLY A 318 10.82 -23.54 -6.98
C GLY A 318 10.23 -22.18 -7.38
N TRP A 319 9.31 -22.22 -8.34
CA TRP A 319 8.73 -21.05 -9.01
C TRP A 319 8.13 -20.02 -8.06
N GLN A 320 7.30 -20.47 -7.10
CA GLN A 320 6.59 -19.54 -6.20
C GLN A 320 7.54 -18.74 -5.30
N LYS A 321 8.57 -19.42 -4.76
CA LYS A 321 9.59 -18.76 -3.92
C LYS A 321 10.48 -17.85 -4.75
N ALA A 322 10.79 -18.22 -5.98
CA ALA A 322 11.54 -17.37 -6.91
C ALA A 322 10.79 -16.08 -7.23
N CYS A 323 9.45 -16.11 -7.46
CA CYS A 323 8.64 -14.92 -7.66
C CYS A 323 8.68 -13.98 -6.45
N VAL A 324 8.56 -14.50 -5.23
CA VAL A 324 8.64 -13.69 -4.00
C VAL A 324 10.03 -13.09 -3.80
N ALA A 325 11.08 -13.85 -4.09
CA ALA A 325 12.47 -13.37 -4.01
C ALA A 325 12.73 -12.25 -5.04
N MET A 326 12.21 -12.39 -6.26
CA MET A 326 12.28 -11.34 -7.28
C MET A 326 11.50 -10.09 -6.86
N ALA A 327 10.29 -10.23 -6.32
CA ALA A 327 9.52 -9.11 -5.79
C ALA A 327 10.29 -8.36 -4.68
N ASN A 328 10.95 -9.09 -3.78
CA ASN A 328 11.83 -8.51 -2.75
C ASN A 328 13.03 -7.78 -3.36
N LYS A 329 13.70 -8.40 -4.34
CA LYS A 329 14.83 -7.79 -5.07
C LYS A 329 14.37 -6.50 -5.77
N ASN A 330 13.22 -6.51 -6.45
CA ASN A 330 12.65 -5.34 -7.12
C ASN A 330 12.33 -4.21 -6.16
N ALA A 331 11.76 -4.49 -4.99
CA ALA A 331 11.56 -3.47 -3.97
C ALA A 331 12.89 -2.80 -3.57
N ARG A 332 13.95 -3.58 -3.38
CA ARG A 332 15.28 -3.06 -3.02
C ARG A 332 15.92 -2.26 -4.15
N ILE A 333 15.79 -2.71 -5.40
CA ILE A 333 16.26 -1.98 -6.58
C ILE A 333 15.49 -0.67 -6.72
N LEU A 334 14.17 -0.69 -6.61
CA LEU A 334 13.34 0.51 -6.68
C LEU A 334 13.76 1.55 -5.64
N TRP A 335 13.97 1.11 -4.40
CA TRP A 335 14.48 2.01 -3.36
C TRP A 335 15.82 2.63 -3.75
N ALA A 336 16.75 1.85 -4.27
CA ALA A 336 18.07 2.34 -4.67
C ALA A 336 17.98 3.34 -5.85
N VAL A 337 17.18 3.06 -6.85
CA VAL A 337 16.95 3.94 -8.00
C VAL A 337 16.33 5.27 -7.54
N MET A 338 15.32 5.21 -6.66
CA MET A 338 14.62 6.41 -6.19
C MET A 338 15.43 7.28 -5.22
N THR A 339 16.35 6.70 -4.47
CA THR A 339 17.15 7.44 -3.47
C THR A 339 18.48 7.94 -3.98
N ARG A 340 19.06 7.26 -4.97
CA ARG A 340 20.37 7.62 -5.55
C ARG A 340 20.26 8.47 -6.81
N GLU A 341 19.02 8.74 -7.27
CA GLU A 341 18.74 9.49 -8.50
C GLU A 341 19.46 8.87 -9.73
N ALA A 342 19.72 7.55 -9.64
CA ALA A 342 20.42 6.80 -10.66
C ALA A 342 19.43 6.13 -11.61
N ARG A 343 19.78 6.08 -12.90
CA ARG A 343 18.99 5.30 -13.87
C ARG A 343 19.14 3.81 -13.57
N PHE A 344 18.05 3.06 -13.77
CA PHE A 344 18.11 1.61 -13.69
C PHE A 344 19.02 1.05 -14.80
N ASP A 345 20.01 0.27 -14.39
CA ASP A 345 20.89 -0.47 -15.27
C ASP A 345 20.58 -1.97 -15.13
N PRO A 346 20.07 -2.65 -16.17
CA PRO A 346 19.79 -4.09 -16.13
C PRO A 346 21.05 -4.97 -16.03
N HIS A 347 22.21 -4.41 -16.39
CA HIS A 347 23.50 -5.11 -16.34
C HIS A 347 24.26 -4.84 -15.03
N HIS A 348 23.72 -4.01 -14.14
CA HIS A 348 24.37 -3.70 -12.87
C HIS A 348 24.59 -4.95 -12.02
N VAL A 349 25.84 -5.26 -11.76
CA VAL A 349 26.25 -6.31 -10.81
C VAL A 349 26.50 -5.65 -9.46
N SER A 350 25.71 -6.04 -8.44
CA SER A 350 25.91 -5.52 -7.08
C SER A 350 27.21 -6.07 -6.51
N GLU A 351 28.22 -5.23 -6.38
CA GLU A 351 29.41 -5.55 -5.60
C GLU A 351 29.01 -5.60 -4.10
N LYS A 352 29.33 -6.72 -3.45
CA LYS A 352 29.25 -6.76 -1.99
C LYS A 352 30.28 -5.77 -1.46
N PRO A 353 29.91 -4.82 -0.56
CA PRO A 353 30.91 -4.05 0.14
C PRO A 353 31.90 -5.04 0.79
N PRO A 354 33.21 -4.74 0.77
CA PRO A 354 34.19 -5.60 1.42
C PRO A 354 33.72 -5.86 2.86
N ALA A 355 33.84 -7.10 3.30
CA ALA A 355 33.49 -7.47 4.67
C ALA A 355 34.23 -6.48 5.59
N LYS A 356 33.48 -5.75 6.42
CA LYS A 356 34.13 -4.93 7.45
C LYS A 356 35.05 -5.86 8.20
N CYS A 357 36.37 -5.59 8.14
CA CYS A 357 37.34 -6.33 8.93
C CYS A 357 36.78 -6.51 10.34
N ALA A 358 36.73 -7.76 10.80
CA ALA A 358 36.44 -8.05 12.19
C ALA A 358 37.35 -7.13 13.03
N LYS A 359 36.76 -6.37 13.93
CA LYS A 359 37.53 -5.58 14.89
C LYS A 359 38.57 -6.52 15.49
N ALA A 360 39.84 -6.15 15.39
CA ALA A 360 40.93 -6.85 16.09
C ALA A 360 40.50 -7.09 17.55
N PRO A 361 40.80 -8.26 18.10
CA PRO A 361 40.52 -8.50 19.51
C PRO A 361 41.16 -7.41 20.35
N ALA A 362 40.41 -6.85 21.29
CA ALA A 362 40.92 -5.87 22.22
C ALA A 362 42.13 -6.49 22.96
N GLU A 363 43.25 -5.79 22.96
CA GLU A 363 44.40 -6.18 23.77
C GLU A 363 43.98 -6.27 25.25
N PRO A 364 44.45 -7.29 25.99
CA PRO A 364 44.16 -7.40 27.39
C PRO A 364 44.79 -6.24 28.13
N CYS A 365 44.00 -5.57 28.97
CA CYS A 365 44.48 -4.52 29.87
C CYS A 365 45.60 -5.08 30.78
N PRO A 366 46.77 -4.45 30.91
CA PRO A 366 47.79 -4.93 31.84
C PRO A 366 47.28 -4.77 33.28
N ALA A 367 47.64 -5.75 34.12
CA ALA A 367 47.28 -5.89 35.53
C ALA A 367 47.85 -4.76 36.42
#